data_44499bbc5b43ab481515e921735f5840
#
_entry.id   44499bbc5b43ab481515e921735f5840
#
_cell.length_a   1.000
_cell.length_b   1.000
_cell.length_c   1.000
_cell.angle_alpha   90.00
_cell.angle_beta   90.00
_cell.angle_gamma   90.00
#
_symmetry.space_group_name_H-M   'P 1'
#
loop_
_entity.id
_entity.type
_entity.pdbx_description
1 polymer ?
#
loop_
_entity_poly.entity_id
_entity_poly.type
_entity_poly.pdbx_seq_one_letter_code
_entity_poly.pdbx_strand_id
1 'polypeptide(L)'
;MDISIRNRGIDPLYPDLKQIGFDGVDFGFPGWERREKILAEDFESTILQTYRRIADAGLQISQVHLTYYPGHLPPLGSGTYADFEDYMLPILLKEIALTAKMNCHLAAIHLYFEESLEKSREGNLQLIQKLLPTLEEHGVILAIENIFGPGFGDVHLSTAEDLLFYVDHFKSDCVGACLDTGHAVTRKQNPVEAVRKLGSALKALHVHSNVSGHDLHMPPCMIRSVDWQKFYDALLAVGYRGAFNMEISPPAGLSQKATLAFFTLAHGIAESLMLPKAES
;
A
#
# COMPACT_ATOMS: atom_id res chain seq x y z
N MET A 1 -9.05 -15.59 0.80
CA MET A 1 -8.22 -14.36 0.76
C MET A 1 -8.54 -13.61 2.05
N ASP A 2 -7.50 -13.24 2.80
CA ASP A 2 -7.69 -12.50 4.05
C ASP A 2 -8.20 -11.09 3.77
N ILE A 3 -9.05 -10.56 4.66
CA ILE A 3 -9.57 -9.19 4.57
C ILE A 3 -8.80 -8.34 5.58
N SER A 4 -8.11 -7.33 5.09
CA SER A 4 -7.34 -6.40 5.92
C SER A 4 -7.71 -4.94 5.66
N ILE A 5 -7.26 -4.06 6.56
CA ILE A 5 -7.57 -2.64 6.53
C ILE A 5 -6.36 -1.80 6.90
N ARG A 6 -6.22 -0.63 6.28
CA ARG A 6 -5.19 0.36 6.66
C ARG A 6 -5.34 0.80 8.10
N ASN A 7 -4.25 0.77 8.88
CA ASN A 7 -4.30 1.09 10.32
C ASN A 7 -4.29 2.60 10.66
N ARG A 8 -4.51 3.47 9.72
CA ARG A 8 -4.43 4.92 9.93
C ARG A 8 -5.44 5.41 10.97
N GLY A 9 -4.95 5.74 12.17
CA GLY A 9 -5.76 6.30 13.27
C GLY A 9 -6.75 5.33 13.94
N ILE A 10 -6.58 4.02 13.77
CA ILE A 10 -7.51 3.00 14.30
C ILE A 10 -6.93 2.18 15.46
N ASP A 11 -5.78 2.55 16.00
CA ASP A 11 -5.11 1.82 17.08
C ASP A 11 -6.03 1.41 18.25
N PRO A 12 -6.95 2.28 18.72
CA PRO A 12 -7.86 1.91 19.81
C PRO A 12 -8.89 0.85 19.42
N LEU A 13 -9.07 0.58 18.13
CA LEU A 13 -10.15 -0.25 17.59
C LEU A 13 -9.72 -1.67 17.19
N TYR A 14 -8.45 -2.05 17.40
CA TYR A 14 -7.98 -3.39 16.99
C TYR A 14 -8.86 -4.55 17.47
N PRO A 15 -9.29 -4.62 18.76
CA PRO A 15 -10.20 -5.68 19.20
C PRO A 15 -11.55 -5.66 18.50
N ASP A 16 -12.10 -4.46 18.24
CA ASP A 16 -13.39 -4.30 17.55
C ASP A 16 -13.27 -4.73 16.08
N LEU A 17 -12.16 -4.41 15.41
CA LEU A 17 -11.91 -4.83 14.02
C LEU A 17 -11.84 -6.37 13.93
N LYS A 18 -11.20 -7.03 14.89
CA LYS A 18 -11.20 -8.51 14.95
C LYS A 18 -12.59 -9.07 15.14
N GLN A 19 -13.41 -8.46 16.01
CA GLN A 19 -14.81 -8.88 16.21
C GLN A 19 -15.68 -8.66 14.97
N ILE A 20 -15.41 -7.63 14.17
CA ILE A 20 -16.07 -7.39 12.88
C ILE A 20 -15.73 -8.50 11.87
N GLY A 21 -14.54 -9.08 11.96
CA GLY A 21 -14.10 -10.19 11.09
C GLY A 21 -12.81 -9.92 10.33
N PHE A 22 -12.18 -8.75 10.49
CA PHE A 22 -10.91 -8.49 9.83
C PHE A 22 -9.83 -9.49 10.28
N ASP A 23 -9.01 -9.94 9.33
CA ASP A 23 -7.90 -10.86 9.58
C ASP A 23 -6.62 -10.10 9.91
N GLY A 24 -6.45 -8.91 9.34
CA GLY A 24 -5.24 -8.14 9.51
C GLY A 24 -5.36 -6.65 9.25
N VAL A 25 -4.22 -6.00 9.38
CA VAL A 25 -4.04 -4.59 9.09
C VAL A 25 -2.87 -4.35 8.13
N ASP A 26 -3.00 -3.32 7.33
CA ASP A 26 -1.90 -2.71 6.60
C ASP A 26 -1.28 -1.64 7.51
N PHE A 27 -0.05 -1.88 7.92
CA PHE A 27 0.64 -1.02 8.88
C PHE A 27 1.36 0.12 8.16
N GLY A 28 0.91 1.37 8.37
CA GLY A 28 1.61 2.55 7.88
C GLY A 28 2.67 3.03 8.85
N PHE A 29 3.90 3.14 8.38
CA PHE A 29 4.94 3.83 9.14
C PHE A 29 4.65 5.34 9.23
N PRO A 30 5.24 6.06 10.23
CA PRO A 30 5.07 7.52 10.35
C PRO A 30 5.58 8.24 9.09
N GLY A 31 5.07 9.44 8.84
CA GLY A 31 5.47 10.22 7.67
C GLY A 31 6.93 10.69 7.72
N TRP A 32 7.44 11.02 6.55
CA TRP A 32 8.82 11.49 6.31
C TRP A 32 9.25 12.65 7.22
N GLU A 33 8.34 13.52 7.62
CA GLU A 33 8.58 14.66 8.52
C GLU A 33 9.06 14.26 9.93
N ARG A 34 8.99 12.97 10.21
CA ARG A 34 9.40 12.39 11.49
C ARG A 34 10.75 11.67 11.42
N ARG A 35 11.59 12.01 10.42
CA ARG A 35 12.87 11.35 10.18
C ARG A 35 13.71 11.19 11.45
N GLU A 36 13.86 12.25 12.25
CA GLU A 36 14.63 12.19 13.49
C GLU A 36 14.06 11.16 14.49
N LYS A 37 12.73 11.06 14.59
CA LYS A 37 12.06 10.06 15.42
C LYS A 37 12.24 8.66 14.86
N ILE A 38 12.10 8.50 13.55
CA ILE A 38 12.28 7.21 12.88
C ILE A 38 13.69 6.68 13.08
N LEU A 39 14.69 7.55 13.04
CA LEU A 39 16.10 7.17 13.23
C LEU A 39 16.53 7.10 14.70
N ALA A 40 15.70 7.53 15.66
CA ALA A 40 15.99 7.43 17.08
C ALA A 40 16.12 5.98 17.57
N GLU A 41 16.85 5.77 18.66
CA GLU A 41 17.12 4.44 19.22
C GLU A 41 15.85 3.73 19.73
N ASP A 42 14.90 4.49 20.29
CA ASP A 42 13.67 3.98 20.87
C ASP A 42 12.55 3.72 19.82
N PHE A 43 12.75 4.12 18.57
CA PHE A 43 11.74 3.95 17.52
C PHE A 43 11.35 2.49 17.31
N GLU A 44 12.34 1.58 17.25
CA GLU A 44 12.09 0.15 17.10
C GLU A 44 11.19 -0.38 18.22
N SER A 45 11.51 -0.04 19.48
CA SER A 45 10.72 -0.51 20.62
C SER A 45 9.28 -0.01 20.57
N THR A 46 9.06 1.22 20.11
CA THR A 46 7.75 1.84 19.93
C THR A 46 6.94 1.12 18.86
N ILE A 47 7.55 0.82 17.72
CA ILE A 47 6.89 0.08 16.62
C ILE A 47 6.54 -1.34 17.07
N LEU A 48 7.47 -2.05 17.70
CA LEU A 48 7.22 -3.41 18.20
C LEU A 48 6.16 -3.46 19.30
N GLN A 49 6.03 -2.39 20.10
CA GLN A 49 4.93 -2.29 21.05
C GLN A 49 3.56 -2.16 20.34
N THR A 50 3.49 -1.39 19.27
CA THR A 50 2.27 -1.30 18.45
C THR A 50 1.97 -2.64 17.78
N TYR A 51 2.97 -3.31 17.22
CA TYR A 51 2.83 -4.67 16.68
C TYR A 51 2.23 -5.64 17.71
N ARG A 52 2.73 -5.64 18.96
CA ARG A 52 2.19 -6.50 20.02
C ARG A 52 0.71 -6.23 20.28
N ARG A 53 0.28 -4.97 20.30
CA ARG A 53 -1.16 -4.62 20.46
C ARG A 53 -2.02 -5.16 19.32
N ILE A 54 -1.51 -5.14 18.08
CA ILE A 54 -2.19 -5.73 16.93
C ILE A 54 -2.30 -7.26 17.10
N ALA A 55 -1.19 -7.91 17.43
CA ALA A 55 -1.14 -9.36 17.61
C ALA A 55 -1.98 -9.83 18.79
N ASP A 56 -1.97 -9.11 19.93
CA ASP A 56 -2.79 -9.40 21.12
C ASP A 56 -4.30 -9.28 20.83
N ALA A 57 -4.67 -8.43 19.87
CA ALA A 57 -6.04 -8.35 19.38
C ALA A 57 -6.42 -9.50 18.42
N GLY A 58 -5.49 -10.38 18.07
CA GLY A 58 -5.70 -11.48 17.13
C GLY A 58 -5.67 -11.09 15.66
N LEU A 59 -5.09 -9.92 15.33
CA LEU A 59 -4.88 -9.46 13.98
C LEU A 59 -3.43 -9.71 13.55
N GLN A 60 -3.21 -9.93 12.26
CA GLN A 60 -1.87 -9.97 11.66
C GLN A 60 -1.54 -8.64 10.96
N ILE A 61 -0.26 -8.39 10.67
CA ILE A 61 0.14 -7.36 9.72
C ILE A 61 0.21 -8.03 8.35
N SER A 62 -0.74 -7.69 7.47
CA SER A 62 -0.85 -8.28 6.13
C SER A 62 0.16 -7.70 5.16
N GLN A 63 0.45 -6.43 5.29
CA GLN A 63 1.46 -5.66 4.58
C GLN A 63 1.79 -4.41 5.39
N VAL A 64 2.89 -3.75 5.04
CA VAL A 64 3.22 -2.43 5.55
C VAL A 64 3.25 -1.42 4.42
N HIS A 65 3.02 -0.16 4.74
CA HIS A 65 3.30 0.96 3.85
C HIS A 65 4.51 1.71 4.37
N LEU A 66 5.59 1.69 3.59
CA LEU A 66 6.82 2.41 3.93
C LEU A 66 6.59 3.93 3.89
N THR A 67 7.40 4.64 4.65
CA THR A 67 7.43 6.11 4.58
C THR A 67 7.78 6.56 3.18
N TYR A 68 7.08 7.56 2.68
CA TYR A 68 7.32 8.18 1.38
C TYR A 68 7.44 9.70 1.50
N TYR A 69 8.16 10.31 0.58
CA TYR A 69 8.24 11.76 0.46
C TYR A 69 7.19 12.24 -0.57
N PRO A 70 6.23 13.09 -0.17
CA PRO A 70 5.18 13.54 -1.08
C PRO A 70 5.75 14.38 -2.24
N GLY A 71 5.52 13.96 -3.48
CA GLY A 71 6.06 14.61 -4.68
C GLY A 71 5.54 16.03 -4.94
N HIS A 72 4.48 16.46 -4.23
CA HIS A 72 3.96 17.84 -4.33
C HIS A 72 4.66 18.83 -3.38
N LEU A 73 5.54 18.35 -2.52
CA LEU A 73 6.33 19.22 -1.63
C LEU A 73 7.57 19.74 -2.34
N PRO A 74 8.14 20.87 -1.86
CA PRO A 74 9.42 21.34 -2.36
C PRO A 74 10.46 20.24 -2.28
N PRO A 75 11.33 20.12 -3.28
CA PRO A 75 12.40 19.13 -3.25
C PRO A 75 13.30 19.33 -2.03
N LEU A 76 13.85 18.23 -1.52
CA LEU A 76 14.85 18.25 -0.45
C LEU A 76 16.14 18.91 -0.97
N GLY A 77 16.77 19.73 -0.15
CA GLY A 77 18.05 20.35 -0.43
C GLY A 77 18.09 21.09 -1.77
N SER A 78 18.96 20.66 -2.70
CA SER A 78 19.05 21.17 -4.07
C SER A 78 17.99 20.61 -5.03
N GLY A 79 17.19 19.67 -4.56
CA GLY A 79 16.14 19.01 -5.34
C GLY A 79 16.64 17.88 -6.24
N THR A 80 17.82 17.39 -5.98
CA THR A 80 18.38 16.26 -6.71
C THR A 80 17.95 14.93 -6.10
N TYR A 81 18.05 13.86 -6.90
CA TYR A 81 17.88 12.51 -6.39
C TYR A 81 18.84 12.20 -5.23
N ALA A 82 20.06 12.73 -5.23
CA ALA A 82 21.02 12.52 -4.17
C ALA A 82 20.51 13.07 -2.82
N ASP A 83 19.91 14.25 -2.80
CA ASP A 83 19.33 14.82 -1.57
C ASP A 83 18.15 13.98 -1.07
N PHE A 84 17.31 13.52 -2.00
CA PHE A 84 16.22 12.60 -1.66
C PHE A 84 16.76 11.29 -1.08
N GLU A 85 17.75 10.70 -1.73
CA GLU A 85 18.35 9.45 -1.29
C GLU A 85 18.99 9.57 0.10
N ASP A 86 19.80 10.58 0.31
CA ASP A 86 20.46 10.84 1.62
C ASP A 86 19.43 11.00 2.75
N TYR A 87 18.26 11.53 2.42
CA TYR A 87 17.19 11.69 3.40
C TYR A 87 16.41 10.40 3.64
N MET A 88 15.97 9.73 2.58
CA MET A 88 15.01 8.62 2.64
C MET A 88 15.64 7.24 2.83
N LEU A 89 16.81 6.99 2.25
CA LEU A 89 17.41 5.65 2.26
C LEU A 89 17.61 5.10 3.70
N PRO A 90 18.13 5.85 4.68
CA PRO A 90 18.26 5.33 6.06
C PRO A 90 16.93 5.01 6.72
N ILE A 91 15.87 5.76 6.39
CA ILE A 91 14.50 5.49 6.85
C ILE A 91 14.03 4.15 6.29
N LEU A 92 14.07 4.00 4.97
CA LEU A 92 13.55 2.82 4.27
C LEU A 92 14.28 1.54 4.69
N LEU A 93 15.60 1.58 4.83
CA LEU A 93 16.39 0.43 5.31
C LEU A 93 15.95 0.00 6.71
N LYS A 94 15.75 0.96 7.64
CA LYS A 94 15.27 0.67 8.99
C LYS A 94 13.86 0.10 9.00
N GLU A 95 12.96 0.66 8.18
CA GLU A 95 11.58 0.21 8.09
C GLU A 95 11.45 -1.19 7.46
N ILE A 96 12.26 -1.52 6.46
CA ILE A 96 12.33 -2.88 5.88
C ILE A 96 12.75 -3.90 6.95
N ALA A 97 13.79 -3.61 7.72
CA ALA A 97 14.21 -4.48 8.81
C ALA A 97 13.13 -4.65 9.90
N LEU A 98 12.41 -3.55 10.23
CA LEU A 98 11.30 -3.59 11.17
C LEU A 98 10.09 -4.36 10.65
N THR A 99 9.83 -4.30 9.34
CA THR A 99 8.78 -5.08 8.69
C THR A 99 8.94 -6.57 8.97
N ALA A 100 10.14 -7.11 8.78
CA ALA A 100 10.42 -8.51 9.10
C ALA A 100 10.29 -8.82 10.61
N LYS A 101 10.75 -7.92 11.48
CA LYS A 101 10.59 -8.07 12.94
C LYS A 101 9.14 -8.08 13.40
N MET A 102 8.23 -7.48 12.63
CA MET A 102 6.78 -7.54 12.84
C MET A 102 6.13 -8.78 12.19
N ASN A 103 6.91 -9.77 11.79
CA ASN A 103 6.44 -10.97 11.11
C ASN A 103 5.63 -10.66 9.83
N CYS A 104 6.02 -9.60 9.13
CA CYS A 104 5.47 -9.21 7.85
C CYS A 104 6.57 -9.25 6.79
N HIS A 105 6.24 -9.70 5.58
CA HIS A 105 7.20 -9.89 4.49
C HIS A 105 6.79 -9.15 3.22
N LEU A 106 5.95 -8.12 3.35
CA LEU A 106 5.42 -7.36 2.23
C LEU A 106 5.36 -5.87 2.58
N ALA A 107 6.01 -5.04 1.79
CA ALA A 107 6.11 -3.60 1.99
C ALA A 107 5.71 -2.83 0.72
N ALA A 108 4.64 -2.06 0.77
CA ALA A 108 4.26 -1.14 -0.30
C ALA A 108 5.08 0.15 -0.22
N ILE A 109 5.44 0.71 -1.37
CA ILE A 109 6.23 1.94 -1.47
C ILE A 109 5.74 2.84 -2.60
N HIS A 110 5.70 4.15 -2.31
CA HIS A 110 5.69 5.19 -3.34
C HIS A 110 7.13 5.52 -3.75
N LEU A 111 7.41 5.46 -5.03
CA LEU A 111 8.72 5.82 -5.56
C LEU A 111 8.87 7.34 -5.71
N TYR A 112 10.09 7.77 -5.98
CA TYR A 112 10.46 9.17 -6.17
C TYR A 112 10.12 9.67 -7.58
N PHE A 113 9.88 10.99 -7.70
CA PHE A 113 9.56 11.66 -8.95
C PHE A 113 10.45 12.85 -9.18
N GLU A 114 10.94 12.95 -10.42
CA GLU A 114 11.60 14.12 -10.96
C GLU A 114 10.81 14.70 -12.15
N GLU A 115 11.33 15.80 -12.71
CA GLU A 115 10.71 16.52 -13.83
C GLU A 115 10.55 15.65 -15.09
N SER A 116 11.40 14.62 -15.27
CA SER A 116 11.34 13.74 -16.43
C SER A 116 11.19 12.27 -16.03
N LEU A 117 10.54 11.49 -16.92
CA LEU A 117 10.41 10.05 -16.79
C LEU A 117 11.78 9.36 -16.67
N GLU A 118 12.74 9.80 -17.50
CA GLU A 118 14.06 9.19 -17.56
C GLU A 118 14.79 9.35 -16.23
N LYS A 119 14.85 10.57 -15.69
CA LYS A 119 15.48 10.83 -14.38
C LYS A 119 14.77 10.12 -13.23
N SER A 120 13.43 10.11 -13.23
CA SER A 120 12.65 9.37 -12.23
C SER A 120 12.96 7.88 -12.28
N ARG A 121 13.04 7.29 -13.47
CA ARG A 121 13.39 5.88 -13.64
C ARG A 121 14.81 5.59 -13.17
N GLU A 122 15.78 6.39 -13.58
CA GLU A 122 17.19 6.24 -13.19
C GLU A 122 17.33 6.30 -11.65
N GLY A 123 16.80 7.33 -11.01
CA GLY A 123 16.86 7.47 -9.55
C GLY A 123 16.18 6.31 -8.82
N ASN A 124 15.00 5.91 -9.27
CA ASN A 124 14.28 4.80 -8.64
C ASN A 124 14.97 3.44 -8.84
N LEU A 125 15.60 3.21 -9.99
CA LEU A 125 16.43 2.01 -10.17
C LEU A 125 17.61 1.99 -9.20
N GLN A 126 18.28 3.13 -9.00
CA GLN A 126 19.37 3.25 -8.03
C GLN A 126 18.87 3.04 -6.59
N LEU A 127 17.71 3.61 -6.22
CA LEU A 127 17.11 3.39 -4.91
C LEU A 127 16.82 1.93 -4.64
N ILE A 128 16.08 1.27 -5.54
CA ILE A 128 15.72 -0.14 -5.39
C ILE A 128 16.98 -1.02 -5.33
N GLN A 129 17.99 -0.75 -6.17
CA GLN A 129 19.27 -1.47 -6.14
C GLN A 129 19.95 -1.39 -4.77
N LYS A 130 19.85 -0.25 -4.08
CA LYS A 130 20.40 -0.07 -2.72
C LYS A 130 19.56 -0.72 -1.62
N LEU A 131 18.25 -0.88 -1.86
CA LEU A 131 17.36 -1.57 -0.93
C LEU A 131 17.45 -3.10 -1.04
N LEU A 132 17.78 -3.63 -2.22
CA LEU A 132 17.78 -5.08 -2.49
C LEU A 132 18.53 -5.94 -1.46
N PRO A 133 19.75 -5.60 -1.03
CA PRO A 133 20.45 -6.42 -0.05
C PRO A 133 19.69 -6.57 1.27
N THR A 134 19.05 -5.50 1.74
CA THR A 134 18.25 -5.51 2.97
C THR A 134 16.93 -6.26 2.76
N LEU A 135 16.30 -6.13 1.60
CA LEU A 135 15.10 -6.89 1.25
C LEU A 135 15.38 -8.39 1.24
N GLU A 136 16.47 -8.81 0.62
CA GLU A 136 16.90 -10.21 0.53
C GLU A 136 17.29 -10.77 1.91
N GLU A 137 18.07 -10.02 2.71
CA GLU A 137 18.47 -10.41 4.06
C GLU A 137 17.26 -10.67 4.97
N HIS A 138 16.23 -9.82 4.87
CA HIS A 138 15.04 -9.89 5.71
C HIS A 138 13.88 -10.66 5.08
N GLY A 139 14.00 -11.11 3.84
CA GLY A 139 12.94 -11.82 3.11
C GLY A 139 11.70 -10.96 2.91
N VAL A 140 11.87 -9.65 2.67
CA VAL A 140 10.77 -8.70 2.45
C VAL A 140 10.61 -8.42 0.97
N ILE A 141 9.37 -8.47 0.49
CA ILE A 141 9.00 -8.08 -0.88
C ILE A 141 8.66 -6.59 -0.88
N LEU A 142 9.34 -5.82 -1.72
CA LEU A 142 9.02 -4.43 -2.03
C LEU A 142 7.96 -4.39 -3.13
N ALA A 143 6.75 -3.98 -2.81
CA ALA A 143 5.64 -3.84 -3.74
C ALA A 143 5.50 -2.38 -4.17
N ILE A 144 5.88 -2.07 -5.41
CA ILE A 144 5.84 -0.72 -5.96
C ILE A 144 4.40 -0.36 -6.29
N GLU A 145 3.93 0.77 -5.77
CA GLU A 145 2.55 1.21 -5.91
C GLU A 145 2.35 2.14 -7.11
N ASN A 146 1.24 1.94 -7.85
CA ASN A 146 0.78 2.92 -8.83
C ASN A 146 0.16 4.13 -8.11
N ILE A 147 0.58 5.31 -8.46
CA ILE A 147 0.20 6.53 -7.74
C ILE A 147 -0.53 7.54 -8.59
N PHE A 148 -1.20 8.44 -7.89
CA PHE A 148 -1.97 9.55 -8.43
C PHE A 148 -1.74 10.81 -7.58
N GLY A 149 -1.81 12.00 -8.20
CA GLY A 149 -1.88 13.27 -7.47
C GLY A 149 -1.54 14.49 -8.32
N PRO A 150 -2.05 15.67 -7.95
CA PRO A 150 -1.56 16.93 -8.49
C PRO A 150 -0.09 17.11 -8.09
N GLY A 151 0.75 17.44 -9.03
CA GLY A 151 2.20 17.54 -8.82
C GLY A 151 3.00 16.34 -9.30
N PHE A 152 2.35 15.22 -9.58
CA PHE A 152 3.00 14.05 -10.20
C PHE A 152 3.03 14.13 -11.74
N GLY A 153 2.69 15.24 -12.35
CA GLY A 153 2.75 15.44 -13.80
C GLY A 153 1.89 14.45 -14.62
N ASP A 154 2.23 14.24 -15.87
CA ASP A 154 1.65 13.20 -16.76
C ASP A 154 2.41 11.86 -16.65
N VAL A 155 2.50 11.27 -15.74
CA VAL A 155 3.17 10.77 -14.62
C VAL A 155 3.53 9.29 -14.74
N HIS A 156 4.69 9.07 -14.50
CA HIS A 156 5.48 7.88 -14.31
C HIS A 156 5.00 7.15 -13.06
N LEU A 157 4.57 5.89 -13.15
CA LEU A 157 4.02 5.04 -12.09
C LEU A 157 2.50 5.12 -11.91
N SER A 158 1.75 5.38 -12.97
CA SER A 158 0.30 5.35 -12.90
C SER A 158 -0.33 4.09 -13.51
N THR A 159 0.43 3.33 -14.29
CA THR A 159 -0.06 2.18 -15.05
C THR A 159 0.60 0.87 -14.62
N ALA A 160 -0.03 -0.25 -14.94
CA ALA A 160 0.56 -1.57 -14.74
C ALA A 160 1.90 -1.73 -15.48
N GLU A 161 2.03 -1.11 -16.67
CA GLU A 161 3.28 -1.11 -17.44
C GLU A 161 4.41 -0.39 -16.75
N ASP A 162 4.11 0.73 -16.08
CA ASP A 162 5.11 1.46 -15.31
C ASP A 162 5.64 0.62 -14.14
N LEU A 163 4.76 -0.13 -13.47
CA LEU A 163 5.16 -1.04 -12.39
C LEU A 163 5.99 -2.21 -12.93
N LEU A 164 5.56 -2.83 -14.03
CA LEU A 164 6.28 -3.93 -14.66
C LEU A 164 7.67 -3.53 -15.16
N PHE A 165 7.86 -2.25 -15.54
CA PHE A 165 9.20 -1.76 -15.91
C PHE A 165 10.24 -2.05 -14.81
N TYR A 166 9.91 -1.80 -13.54
CA TYR A 166 10.83 -2.06 -12.43
C TYR A 166 10.91 -3.55 -12.10
N VAL A 167 9.78 -4.25 -12.05
CA VAL A 167 9.76 -5.70 -11.76
C VAL A 167 10.58 -6.47 -12.78
N ASP A 168 10.40 -6.18 -14.07
CA ASP A 168 11.12 -6.84 -15.17
C ASP A 168 12.61 -6.47 -15.21
N HIS A 169 12.96 -5.27 -14.74
CA HIS A 169 14.35 -4.83 -14.66
C HIS A 169 15.13 -5.65 -13.63
N PHE A 170 14.60 -5.77 -12.41
CA PHE A 170 15.30 -6.44 -11.32
C PHE A 170 15.21 -7.97 -11.40
N LYS A 171 14.08 -8.51 -11.87
CA LYS A 171 13.83 -9.97 -11.93
C LYS A 171 14.14 -10.67 -10.61
N SER A 172 13.86 -9.98 -9.50
CA SER A 172 14.07 -10.45 -8.14
C SER A 172 12.73 -10.84 -7.50
N ASP A 173 12.72 -11.92 -6.75
CA ASP A 173 11.55 -12.32 -5.97
C ASP A 173 11.19 -11.30 -4.87
N CYS A 174 12.12 -10.39 -4.54
CA CYS A 174 11.94 -9.30 -3.58
C CYS A 174 11.36 -8.02 -4.19
N VAL A 175 11.02 -7.99 -5.49
CA VAL A 175 10.41 -6.82 -6.15
C VAL A 175 9.11 -7.23 -6.81
N GLY A 176 8.03 -6.52 -6.50
CA GLY A 176 6.70 -6.76 -7.04
C GLY A 176 5.90 -5.48 -7.20
N ALA A 177 4.62 -5.62 -7.47
CA ALA A 177 3.69 -4.51 -7.66
C ALA A 177 2.63 -4.46 -6.56
N CYS A 178 2.28 -3.26 -6.12
CA CYS A 178 1.06 -2.95 -5.38
C CYS A 178 0.10 -2.26 -6.33
N LEU A 179 -1.14 -2.75 -6.43
CA LEU A 179 -2.18 -2.09 -7.20
C LEU A 179 -3.11 -1.32 -6.27
N ASP A 180 -3.05 0.00 -6.35
CA ASP A 180 -4.09 0.87 -5.80
C ASP A 180 -5.19 1.09 -6.84
N THR A 181 -6.41 0.64 -6.48
CA THR A 181 -7.57 0.66 -7.36
C THR A 181 -8.16 2.06 -7.55
N GLY A 182 -8.08 2.89 -6.51
CA GLY A 182 -8.56 4.27 -6.55
C GLY A 182 -7.64 5.15 -7.38
N HIS A 183 -6.33 5.00 -7.23
CA HIS A 183 -5.34 5.68 -8.07
C HIS A 183 -5.51 5.31 -9.54
N ALA A 184 -5.71 4.02 -9.85
CA ALA A 184 -5.98 3.57 -11.21
C ALA A 184 -7.22 4.24 -11.80
N VAL A 185 -8.36 4.25 -11.07
CA VAL A 185 -9.61 4.92 -11.51
C VAL A 185 -9.39 6.41 -11.75
N THR A 186 -8.67 7.06 -10.86
CA THR A 186 -8.38 8.50 -10.95
C THR A 186 -7.60 8.84 -12.21
N ARG A 187 -6.71 7.94 -12.63
CA ARG A 187 -5.96 8.02 -13.89
C ARG A 187 -6.68 7.41 -15.09
N LYS A 188 -7.97 7.10 -14.96
CA LYS A 188 -8.81 6.48 -16.01
C LYS A 188 -8.28 5.12 -16.50
N GLN A 189 -7.54 4.42 -15.64
CA GLN A 189 -7.13 3.05 -15.85
C GLN A 189 -8.23 2.10 -15.36
N ASN A 190 -8.29 0.91 -15.95
CA ASN A 190 -9.21 -0.12 -15.51
C ASN A 190 -8.49 -1.07 -14.52
N PRO A 191 -8.85 -1.09 -13.23
CA PRO A 191 -8.20 -1.97 -12.25
C PRO A 191 -8.28 -3.46 -12.61
N VAL A 192 -9.34 -3.91 -13.29
CA VAL A 192 -9.50 -5.31 -13.72
C VAL A 192 -8.44 -5.69 -14.76
N GLU A 193 -8.19 -4.81 -15.72
CA GLU A 193 -7.15 -5.02 -16.73
C GLU A 193 -5.74 -4.88 -16.12
N ALA A 194 -5.57 -3.98 -15.15
CA ALA A 194 -4.31 -3.84 -14.43
C ALA A 194 -3.95 -5.14 -13.69
N VAL A 195 -4.90 -5.78 -12.98
CA VAL A 195 -4.69 -7.09 -12.34
C VAL A 195 -4.24 -8.13 -13.36
N ARG A 196 -4.93 -8.25 -14.49
CA ARG A 196 -4.59 -9.22 -15.53
C ARG A 196 -3.19 -9.01 -16.10
N LYS A 197 -2.83 -7.76 -16.31
CA LYS A 197 -1.52 -7.37 -16.86
C LYS A 197 -0.39 -7.61 -15.86
N LEU A 198 -0.58 -7.25 -14.60
CA LEU A 198 0.41 -7.48 -13.55
C LEU A 198 0.63 -8.98 -13.28
N GLY A 199 -0.42 -9.80 -13.38
CA GLY A 199 -0.30 -11.25 -13.21
C GLY A 199 0.43 -11.60 -11.90
N SER A 200 1.46 -12.43 -11.97
CA SER A 200 2.26 -12.88 -10.81
C SER A 200 3.13 -11.79 -10.17
N ALA A 201 3.34 -10.66 -10.85
CA ALA A 201 4.04 -9.51 -10.29
C ALA A 201 3.21 -8.80 -9.20
N LEU A 202 1.87 -8.96 -9.20
CA LEU A 202 0.99 -8.38 -8.20
C LEU A 202 1.20 -9.06 -6.83
N LYS A 203 1.67 -8.29 -5.84
CA LYS A 203 1.97 -8.77 -4.48
C LYS A 203 1.10 -8.12 -3.41
N ALA A 204 0.71 -6.86 -3.60
CA ALA A 204 -0.07 -6.08 -2.65
C ALA A 204 -1.26 -5.39 -3.33
N LEU A 205 -2.25 -5.02 -2.54
CA LEU A 205 -3.42 -4.27 -2.97
C LEU A 205 -3.69 -3.10 -2.02
N HIS A 206 -4.10 -1.97 -2.58
CA HIS A 206 -4.85 -0.93 -1.89
C HIS A 206 -6.22 -0.81 -2.56
N VAL A 207 -7.25 -1.32 -1.87
CA VAL A 207 -8.58 -1.45 -2.44
C VAL A 207 -9.49 -0.37 -1.88
N HIS A 208 -9.94 0.51 -2.74
CA HIS A 208 -10.96 1.51 -2.43
C HIS A 208 -11.68 2.01 -3.68
N SER A 209 -12.89 2.55 -3.48
CA SER A 209 -13.66 3.20 -4.54
C SER A 209 -13.29 4.66 -4.66
N ASN A 210 -13.18 5.13 -5.90
CA ASN A 210 -12.83 6.51 -6.22
C ASN A 210 -13.64 7.04 -7.41
N VAL A 211 -13.63 8.35 -7.62
CA VAL A 211 -14.05 8.99 -8.87
C VAL A 211 -12.84 9.62 -9.55
N SER A 212 -12.90 9.76 -10.87
CA SER A 212 -11.82 10.40 -11.62
C SER A 212 -11.48 11.79 -11.05
N GLY A 213 -10.21 12.03 -10.77
CA GLY A 213 -9.70 13.31 -10.27
C GLY A 213 -9.75 13.49 -8.75
N HIS A 214 -10.22 12.50 -7.99
CA HIS A 214 -10.31 12.56 -6.53
C HIS A 214 -9.73 11.29 -5.90
N ASP A 215 -9.22 11.44 -4.67
CA ASP A 215 -8.75 10.34 -3.84
C ASP A 215 -9.62 10.25 -2.58
N LEU A 216 -10.70 9.45 -2.66
CA LEU A 216 -11.78 9.47 -1.68
C LEU A 216 -11.68 8.38 -0.62
N HIS A 217 -10.90 7.34 -0.85
CA HIS A 217 -10.75 6.19 0.05
C HIS A 217 -12.08 5.61 0.56
N MET A 218 -13.06 5.47 -0.35
CA MET A 218 -14.39 4.92 -0.01
C MET A 218 -14.38 3.39 -0.13
N PRO A 219 -15.21 2.68 0.66
CA PRO A 219 -15.34 1.23 0.51
C PRO A 219 -15.69 0.80 -0.92
N PRO A 220 -15.27 -0.40 -1.35
CA PRO A 220 -15.70 -0.99 -2.62
C PRO A 220 -17.23 -0.93 -2.77
N CYS A 221 -17.71 -0.85 -4.00
CA CYS A 221 -19.14 -0.76 -4.35
C CYS A 221 -19.86 0.53 -3.95
N MET A 222 -19.29 1.39 -3.10
CA MET A 222 -19.94 2.67 -2.74
C MET A 222 -19.97 3.64 -3.91
N ILE A 223 -19.02 3.51 -4.83
CA ILE A 223 -18.97 4.27 -6.07
C ILE A 223 -18.86 3.24 -7.21
N ARG A 224 -19.67 3.41 -8.27
CA ARG A 224 -19.68 2.49 -9.42
C ARG A 224 -18.56 2.82 -10.41
N SER A 225 -17.33 2.87 -9.95
CA SER A 225 -16.15 3.15 -10.78
C SER A 225 -15.41 1.88 -11.23
N VAL A 226 -15.64 0.76 -10.56
CA VAL A 226 -15.01 -0.54 -10.82
C VAL A 226 -16.09 -1.63 -10.86
N ASP A 227 -15.97 -2.58 -11.77
CA ASP A 227 -16.73 -3.83 -11.71
C ASP A 227 -16.03 -4.75 -10.69
N TRP A 228 -16.42 -4.61 -9.43
CA TRP A 228 -15.75 -5.26 -8.31
C TRP A 228 -15.79 -6.78 -8.38
N GLN A 229 -16.85 -7.34 -8.95
CA GLN A 229 -16.90 -8.78 -9.13
C GLN A 229 -15.88 -9.25 -10.16
N LYS A 230 -15.79 -8.58 -11.30
CA LYS A 230 -14.75 -8.90 -12.30
C LYS A 230 -13.35 -8.64 -11.77
N PHE A 231 -13.19 -7.63 -10.88
CA PHE A 231 -11.93 -7.38 -10.22
C PHE A 231 -11.52 -8.58 -9.34
N TYR A 232 -12.43 -9.07 -8.50
CA TYR A 232 -12.17 -10.23 -7.67
C TYR A 232 -11.92 -11.50 -8.50
N ASP A 233 -12.73 -11.73 -9.53
CA ASP A 233 -12.56 -12.86 -10.47
C ASP A 233 -11.17 -12.79 -11.15
N ALA A 234 -10.70 -11.60 -11.51
CA ALA A 234 -9.36 -11.40 -12.09
C ALA A 234 -8.24 -11.72 -11.09
N LEU A 235 -8.38 -11.33 -9.81
CA LEU A 235 -7.43 -11.70 -8.75
C LEU A 235 -7.31 -13.22 -8.62
N LEU A 236 -8.43 -13.94 -8.63
CA LEU A 236 -8.44 -15.41 -8.61
C LEU A 236 -7.76 -16.00 -9.85
N ALA A 237 -8.08 -15.45 -11.03
CA ALA A 237 -7.54 -15.94 -12.31
C ALA A 237 -6.01 -15.80 -12.42
N VAL A 238 -5.43 -14.74 -11.84
CA VAL A 238 -3.96 -14.56 -11.82
C VAL A 238 -3.30 -15.28 -10.63
N GLY A 239 -4.08 -15.94 -9.76
CA GLY A 239 -3.57 -16.67 -8.61
C GLY A 239 -3.05 -15.75 -7.48
N TYR A 240 -3.60 -14.54 -7.34
CA TYR A 240 -3.23 -13.63 -6.26
C TYR A 240 -3.46 -14.27 -4.88
N ARG A 241 -2.47 -14.15 -3.99
CA ARG A 241 -2.47 -14.78 -2.66
C ARG A 241 -2.35 -13.80 -1.50
N GLY A 242 -2.16 -12.51 -1.78
CA GLY A 242 -2.11 -11.46 -0.77
C GLY A 242 -3.49 -11.18 -0.16
N ALA A 243 -3.52 -10.24 0.79
CA ALA A 243 -4.77 -9.81 1.40
C ALA A 243 -5.60 -8.91 0.46
N PHE A 244 -6.92 -8.95 0.57
CA PHE A 244 -7.80 -7.93 0.06
C PHE A 244 -7.74 -6.75 1.01
N ASN A 245 -6.70 -5.96 0.85
CA ASN A 245 -6.42 -4.87 1.78
C ASN A 245 -7.19 -3.61 1.40
N MET A 246 -8.11 -3.20 2.27
CA MET A 246 -8.91 -2.00 2.07
C MET A 246 -8.18 -0.77 2.62
N GLU A 247 -7.80 0.13 1.74
CA GLU A 247 -7.27 1.44 2.11
C GLU A 247 -8.41 2.48 2.14
N ILE A 248 -9.25 2.37 3.16
CA ILE A 248 -10.45 3.19 3.32
C ILE A 248 -10.36 4.06 4.58
N SER A 249 -11.04 5.20 4.54
CA SER A 249 -11.09 6.13 5.66
C SER A 249 -12.53 6.50 5.99
N PRO A 250 -12.96 6.33 7.25
CA PRO A 250 -14.27 6.82 7.67
C PRO A 250 -14.30 8.35 7.59
N PRO A 251 -15.46 8.96 7.31
CA PRO A 251 -15.61 10.40 7.35
C PRO A 251 -15.18 10.98 8.70
N ALA A 252 -14.52 12.15 8.66
CA ALA A 252 -14.07 12.82 9.87
C ALA A 252 -15.25 13.20 10.79
N GLY A 253 -15.02 13.16 12.11
CA GLY A 253 -16.01 13.59 13.11
C GLY A 253 -17.08 12.54 13.45
N LEU A 254 -16.98 11.32 12.94
CA LEU A 254 -17.88 10.24 13.36
C LEU A 254 -17.63 9.83 14.81
N SER A 255 -18.72 9.45 15.50
CA SER A 255 -18.59 8.73 16.79
C SER A 255 -17.96 7.36 16.57
N GLN A 256 -17.35 6.78 17.63
CA GLN A 256 -16.80 5.42 17.57
C GLN A 256 -17.83 4.40 17.04
N LYS A 257 -19.08 4.48 17.50
CA LYS A 257 -20.17 3.61 17.02
C LYS A 257 -20.38 3.72 15.52
N ALA A 258 -20.38 4.94 14.96
CA ALA A 258 -20.55 5.17 13.52
C ALA A 258 -19.31 4.71 12.73
N THR A 259 -18.12 4.90 13.27
CA THR A 259 -16.87 4.39 12.69
C THR A 259 -16.86 2.86 12.61
N LEU A 260 -17.28 2.16 13.67
CA LEU A 260 -17.40 0.70 13.67
C LEU A 260 -18.47 0.20 12.70
N ALA A 261 -19.60 0.91 12.58
CA ALA A 261 -20.63 0.58 11.58
C ALA A 261 -20.10 0.75 10.15
N PHE A 262 -19.27 1.75 9.88
CA PHE A 262 -18.60 1.95 8.59
C PHE A 262 -17.66 0.76 8.27
N PHE A 263 -16.85 0.31 9.22
CA PHE A 263 -15.96 -0.83 9.02
C PHE A 263 -16.73 -2.15 8.89
N THR A 264 -17.82 -2.32 9.64
CA THR A 264 -18.72 -3.50 9.50
C THR A 264 -19.31 -3.57 8.10
N LEU A 265 -19.79 -2.43 7.56
CA LEU A 265 -20.29 -2.37 6.19
C LEU A 265 -19.20 -2.71 5.18
N ALA A 266 -18.01 -2.12 5.33
CA ALA A 266 -16.89 -2.35 4.42
C ALA A 266 -16.45 -3.82 4.40
N HIS A 267 -16.34 -4.44 5.58
CA HIS A 267 -16.02 -5.87 5.71
C HIS A 267 -17.07 -6.74 5.03
N GLY A 268 -18.37 -6.52 5.31
CA GLY A 268 -19.46 -7.27 4.69
C GLY A 268 -19.53 -7.11 3.15
N ILE A 269 -19.13 -5.96 2.62
CA ILE A 269 -18.98 -5.79 1.17
C ILE A 269 -17.85 -6.68 0.64
N ALA A 270 -16.67 -6.68 1.29
CA ALA A 270 -15.55 -7.52 0.87
C ALA A 270 -15.90 -9.02 0.94
N GLU A 271 -16.52 -9.49 2.03
CA GLU A 271 -17.02 -10.86 2.14
C GLU A 271 -17.98 -11.21 0.99
N SER A 272 -18.93 -10.32 0.68
CA SER A 272 -19.91 -10.55 -0.38
C SER A 272 -19.29 -10.73 -1.76
N LEU A 273 -18.16 -10.07 -2.02
CA LEU A 273 -17.41 -10.24 -3.27
C LEU A 273 -16.68 -11.59 -3.34
N MET A 274 -16.35 -12.16 -2.18
CA MET A 274 -15.61 -13.43 -2.05
C MET A 274 -16.50 -14.66 -1.99
N LEU A 275 -17.79 -14.50 -1.76
CA LEU A 275 -18.73 -15.61 -1.75
C LEU A 275 -18.92 -16.19 -3.16
N PRO A 276 -19.07 -17.53 -3.29
CA PRO A 276 -19.48 -18.13 -4.54
C PRO A 276 -20.81 -17.53 -5.00
N LYS A 277 -20.90 -17.15 -6.26
CA LYS A 277 -22.20 -16.75 -6.82
C LYS A 277 -23.15 -17.95 -6.74
N ALA A 278 -24.35 -17.73 -6.16
CA ALA A 278 -25.43 -18.69 -6.35
C ALA A 278 -25.63 -18.85 -7.86
N GLU A 279 -25.62 -20.08 -8.36
CA GLU A 279 -25.97 -20.38 -9.74
C GLU A 279 -27.38 -19.85 -9.97
N SER A 280 -27.49 -18.81 -10.82
CA SER A 280 -28.77 -18.19 -11.19
C SER A 280 -29.44 -18.94 -12.35
#